data_33cd0c151b3f4c27eb8f3d0f59b15710
#
_entry.id   33cd0c151b3f4c27eb8f3d0f59b15710
#
_cell.length_a   1.000
_cell.length_b   1.000
_cell.length_c   1.000
_cell.angle_alpha   90.00
_cell.angle_beta   90.00
_cell.angle_gamma   90.00
#
_symmetry.space_group_name_H-M   'P 1'
#
loop_
_entity.id
_entity.type
_entity.pdbx_description
1 polymer ?
#
loop_
_entity_poly.entity_id
_entity_poly.type
_entity_poly.pdbx_seq_one_letter_code
_entity_poly.pdbx_strand_id
1 'polypeptide(L)'
;MTDDPSIWAVPGDVRERVRQLLCDLVAIPSYGGQEEAIIRYLVERFARQGIACRVTELDSKPLNVVAEIGNGSRTIVLNSHVDTVPPGDPALWRTDPLMPAEKDGAIYGRGAMDAKGCLTSLVVAFEALARRQDTLPGKVILMAVGGEERGGLGTKTEVAKGLKAEAAIIGESTGLVPMIAHKGVLRL
;
A
#
# COMPACT_ATOMS: atom_id res chain seq x y z
N MET A 1 -0.40 -26.46 8.55
CA MET A 1 0.41 -25.54 7.76
C MET A 1 1.59 -26.32 7.25
N THR A 2 1.88 -26.31 5.98
CA THR A 2 3.03 -27.03 5.41
C THR A 2 4.30 -26.24 5.74
N ASP A 3 5.27 -26.87 6.39
CA ASP A 3 6.59 -26.32 6.70
C ASP A 3 7.53 -26.26 5.48
N ASP A 4 6.96 -26.28 4.26
CA ASP A 4 7.75 -26.22 3.04
C ASP A 4 8.21 -24.76 2.79
N PRO A 5 9.50 -24.47 2.97
CA PRO A 5 10.02 -23.12 2.78
C PRO A 5 9.95 -22.63 1.33
N SER A 6 9.75 -23.55 0.36
CA SER A 6 9.62 -23.16 -1.06
C SER A 6 8.32 -22.41 -1.36
N ILE A 7 7.29 -22.60 -0.55
CA ILE A 7 6.01 -21.86 -0.66
C ILE A 7 6.22 -20.36 -0.43
N TRP A 8 7.22 -19.98 0.35
CA TRP A 8 7.56 -18.60 0.67
C TRP A 8 8.70 -18.04 -0.18
N ALA A 9 9.21 -18.82 -1.12
CA ALA A 9 10.29 -18.38 -2.01
C ALA A 9 9.75 -17.31 -2.98
N VAL A 10 10.18 -16.07 -2.79
CA VAL A 10 9.85 -14.96 -3.68
C VAL A 10 10.83 -14.96 -4.84
N PRO A 11 10.38 -15.05 -6.12
CA PRO A 11 11.25 -14.95 -7.29
C PRO A 11 12.10 -13.67 -7.25
N GLY A 12 13.35 -13.76 -7.76
CA GLY A 12 14.31 -12.66 -7.68
C GLY A 12 13.85 -11.37 -8.37
N ASP A 13 13.14 -11.51 -9.51
CA ASP A 13 12.56 -10.38 -10.23
C ASP A 13 11.44 -9.68 -9.43
N VAL A 14 10.62 -10.45 -8.70
CA VAL A 14 9.59 -9.90 -7.81
C VAL A 14 10.23 -9.15 -6.63
N ARG A 15 11.29 -9.73 -6.05
CA ARG A 15 12.04 -9.09 -4.96
C ARG A 15 12.63 -7.76 -5.40
N GLU A 16 13.24 -7.70 -6.58
CA GLU A 16 13.81 -6.48 -7.12
C GLU A 16 12.73 -5.41 -7.41
N ARG A 17 11.59 -5.80 -7.94
CA ARG A 17 10.45 -4.89 -8.17
C ARG A 17 9.90 -4.31 -6.87
N VAL A 18 9.80 -5.13 -5.82
CA VAL A 18 9.39 -4.68 -4.48
C VAL A 18 10.43 -3.70 -3.93
N ARG A 19 11.72 -4.05 -4.00
CA ARG A 19 12.82 -3.21 -3.54
C ARG A 19 12.79 -1.83 -4.21
N GLN A 20 12.75 -1.81 -5.53
CA GLN A 20 12.75 -0.56 -6.30
C GLN A 20 11.52 0.31 -5.99
N LEU A 21 10.32 -0.30 -5.99
CA LEU A 21 9.10 0.44 -5.68
C LEU A 21 9.12 1.00 -4.25
N LEU A 22 9.62 0.25 -3.27
CA LEU A 22 9.74 0.74 -1.91
C LEU A 22 10.68 1.94 -1.82
N CYS A 23 11.83 1.88 -2.48
CA CYS A 23 12.76 3.01 -2.54
C CYS A 23 12.10 4.24 -3.18
N ASP A 24 11.41 4.06 -4.30
CA ASP A 24 10.70 5.15 -4.97
C ASP A 24 9.65 5.80 -4.04
N LEU A 25 8.84 4.98 -3.36
CA LEU A 25 7.79 5.48 -2.46
C LEU A 25 8.37 6.16 -1.21
N VAL A 26 9.46 5.63 -0.63
CA VAL A 26 10.12 6.25 0.54
C VAL A 26 10.67 7.62 0.19
N ALA A 27 11.22 7.78 -1.02
CA ALA A 27 11.75 9.05 -1.51
C ALA A 27 10.68 10.13 -1.75
N ILE A 28 9.39 9.77 -1.72
CA ILE A 28 8.28 10.72 -1.89
C ILE A 28 7.70 11.05 -0.51
N PRO A 29 7.91 12.26 0.04
CA PRO A 29 7.26 12.69 1.28
C PRO A 29 5.73 12.67 1.15
N SER A 30 5.05 12.09 2.15
CA SER A 30 3.59 11.91 2.14
C SER A 30 2.98 12.03 3.54
N TYR A 31 3.41 12.99 4.32
CA TYR A 31 2.92 13.25 5.68
C TYR A 31 2.09 14.53 5.75
N GLY A 32 1.21 14.61 6.75
CA GLY A 32 0.49 15.85 7.06
C GLY A 32 -0.49 16.34 6.00
N GLY A 33 -1.04 15.44 5.17
CA GLY A 33 -1.98 15.80 4.10
C GLY A 33 -1.30 16.15 2.76
N GLN A 34 -0.05 15.72 2.56
CA GLN A 34 0.72 15.94 1.35
C GLN A 34 0.81 14.67 0.49
N GLU A 35 -0.31 13.97 0.33
CA GLU A 35 -0.35 12.69 -0.38
C GLU A 35 -0.36 12.82 -1.92
N GLU A 36 -0.51 14.03 -2.46
CA GLU A 36 -0.68 14.26 -3.91
C GLU A 36 0.45 13.66 -4.76
N ALA A 37 1.71 13.84 -4.35
CA ALA A 37 2.86 13.39 -5.12
C ALA A 37 2.92 11.85 -5.19
N ILE A 38 2.66 11.15 -4.10
CA ILE A 38 2.68 9.68 -4.07
C ILE A 38 1.46 9.09 -4.79
N ILE A 39 0.30 9.74 -4.71
CA ILE A 39 -0.90 9.39 -5.49
C ILE A 39 -0.60 9.50 -6.98
N ARG A 40 -0.05 10.62 -7.43
CA ARG A 40 0.32 10.82 -8.85
C ARG A 40 1.32 9.76 -9.32
N TYR A 41 2.35 9.47 -8.52
CA TYR A 41 3.32 8.42 -8.84
C TYR A 41 2.64 7.06 -9.08
N LEU A 42 1.71 6.66 -8.21
CA LEU A 42 0.98 5.39 -8.35
C LEU A 42 0.06 5.38 -9.57
N VAL A 43 -0.64 6.49 -9.85
CA VAL A 43 -1.47 6.64 -11.05
C VAL A 43 -0.62 6.46 -12.32
N GLU A 44 0.50 7.16 -12.41
CA GLU A 44 1.42 7.05 -13.55
C GLU A 44 2.01 5.64 -13.68
N ARG A 45 2.32 5.00 -12.55
CA ARG A 45 2.81 3.61 -12.53
C ARG A 45 1.79 2.64 -13.10
N PHE A 46 0.52 2.75 -12.71
CA PHE A 46 -0.55 1.90 -13.21
C PHE A 46 -0.83 2.18 -14.70
N ALA A 47 -0.86 3.45 -15.10
CA ALA A 47 -1.03 3.83 -16.50
C ALA A 47 0.03 3.19 -17.42
N ARG A 48 1.31 3.19 -17.00
CA ARG A 48 2.40 2.53 -17.76
C ARG A 48 2.20 1.02 -17.93
N GLN A 49 1.40 0.39 -17.10
CA GLN A 49 1.09 -1.04 -17.17
C GLN A 49 -0.30 -1.33 -17.79
N GLY A 50 -1.01 -0.30 -18.26
CA GLY A 50 -2.36 -0.43 -18.79
C GLY A 50 -3.42 -0.77 -17.74
N ILE A 51 -3.12 -0.53 -16.47
CA ILE A 51 -4.04 -0.76 -15.36
C ILE A 51 -4.86 0.51 -15.14
N ALA A 52 -6.18 0.41 -15.33
CA ALA A 52 -7.09 1.51 -15.05
C ALA A 52 -7.23 1.73 -13.53
N CYS A 53 -7.17 2.99 -13.10
CA CYS A 53 -7.42 3.36 -11.72
C CYS A 53 -8.20 4.69 -11.66
N ARG A 54 -8.83 4.92 -10.52
CA ARG A 54 -9.45 6.22 -10.20
C ARG A 54 -8.77 6.83 -8.99
N VAL A 55 -8.81 8.16 -8.92
CA VAL A 55 -8.41 8.92 -7.75
C VAL A 55 -9.68 9.33 -6.99
N THR A 56 -9.69 9.07 -5.68
CA THR A 56 -10.70 9.64 -4.79
C THR A 56 -10.15 10.89 -4.16
N GLU A 57 -10.97 11.92 -4.15
CA GLU A 57 -10.63 13.21 -3.53
C GLU A 57 -11.43 13.42 -2.24
N LEU A 58 -10.83 14.15 -1.32
CA LEU A 58 -11.45 14.71 -0.14
C LEU A 58 -11.06 16.21 -0.07
N ASP A 59 -12.06 17.10 0.04
CA ASP A 59 -11.85 18.54 0.03
C ASP A 59 -11.00 19.01 -1.17
N SER A 60 -11.29 18.47 -2.35
CA SER A 60 -10.60 18.77 -3.62
C SER A 60 -9.11 18.42 -3.62
N LYS A 61 -8.68 17.55 -2.73
CA LYS A 61 -7.31 17.01 -2.69
C LYS A 61 -7.30 15.51 -2.96
N PRO A 62 -6.36 15.00 -3.78
CA PRO A 62 -6.19 13.57 -3.96
C PRO A 62 -5.97 12.85 -2.63
N LEU A 63 -6.74 11.82 -2.36
CA LEU A 63 -6.70 11.06 -1.11
C LEU A 63 -6.34 9.60 -1.36
N ASN A 64 -7.01 8.94 -2.32
CA ASN A 64 -6.80 7.52 -2.60
C ASN A 64 -6.54 7.25 -4.08
N VAL A 65 -5.80 6.18 -4.35
CA VAL A 65 -5.80 5.50 -5.65
C VAL A 65 -6.53 4.18 -5.49
N VAL A 66 -7.53 3.95 -6.34
CA VAL A 66 -8.30 2.71 -6.34
C VAL A 66 -8.25 2.11 -7.75
N ALA A 67 -7.76 0.88 -7.85
CA ALA A 67 -7.71 0.12 -9.09
C ALA A 67 -8.48 -1.20 -8.93
N GLU A 68 -9.17 -1.62 -10.00
CA GLU A 68 -9.98 -2.85 -10.00
C GLU A 68 -9.59 -3.72 -11.19
N ILE A 69 -9.51 -5.04 -10.95
CA ILE A 69 -9.29 -6.06 -11.98
C ILE A 69 -10.19 -7.27 -11.77
N GLY A 70 -10.44 -8.02 -12.85
CA GLY A 70 -11.39 -9.13 -12.83
C GLY A 70 -12.83 -8.67 -12.83
N ASN A 71 -13.77 -9.59 -13.04
CA ASN A 71 -15.20 -9.29 -13.23
C ASN A 71 -16.15 -10.26 -12.52
N GLY A 72 -15.63 -11.15 -11.67
CA GLY A 72 -16.45 -12.10 -10.91
C GLY A 72 -17.28 -11.43 -9.82
N SER A 73 -18.22 -12.18 -9.27
CA SER A 73 -19.17 -11.68 -8.27
C SER A 73 -18.57 -11.51 -6.86
N ARG A 74 -17.51 -12.27 -6.55
CA ARG A 74 -16.80 -12.16 -5.28
C ARG A 74 -15.68 -11.15 -5.38
N THR A 75 -15.51 -10.33 -4.33
CA THR A 75 -14.53 -9.26 -4.29
C THR A 75 -13.58 -9.45 -3.12
N ILE A 76 -12.29 -9.30 -3.37
CA ILE A 76 -11.26 -9.14 -2.34
C ILE A 76 -10.65 -7.75 -2.44
N VAL A 77 -10.45 -7.09 -1.31
CA VAL A 77 -9.78 -5.81 -1.21
C VAL A 77 -8.35 -6.01 -0.71
N LEU A 78 -7.39 -5.40 -1.38
CA LEU A 78 -6.02 -5.20 -0.92
C LEU A 78 -5.90 -3.73 -0.51
N ASN A 79 -5.69 -3.46 0.78
CA ASN A 79 -5.67 -2.10 1.30
C ASN A 79 -4.38 -1.84 2.10
N SER A 80 -3.73 -0.72 1.83
CA SER A 80 -2.67 -0.17 2.67
C SER A 80 -2.58 1.33 2.46
N HIS A 81 -1.88 2.05 3.35
CA HIS A 81 -1.83 3.49 3.27
C HIS A 81 -0.57 4.04 2.61
N VAL A 82 -0.69 5.25 2.05
CA VAL A 82 0.38 6.00 1.39
C VAL A 82 0.99 7.06 2.30
N ASP A 83 0.22 7.53 3.27
CA ASP A 83 0.67 8.57 4.20
C ASP A 83 1.58 8.02 5.29
N THR A 84 2.28 8.92 5.94
CA THR A 84 3.17 8.63 7.08
C THR A 84 3.00 9.71 8.14
N VAL A 85 3.44 9.42 9.36
CA VAL A 85 3.71 10.47 10.32
C VAL A 85 4.93 11.30 9.89
N PRO A 86 5.08 12.56 10.33
CA PRO A 86 6.27 13.35 10.07
C PRO A 86 7.55 12.66 10.52
N PRO A 87 8.70 12.91 9.89
CA PRO A 87 9.96 12.28 10.28
C PRO A 87 10.44 12.65 11.69
N GLY A 88 9.96 13.75 12.25
CA GLY A 88 10.40 14.26 13.54
C GLY A 88 11.76 14.97 13.45
N ASP A 89 12.53 14.94 14.53
CA ASP A 89 13.85 15.56 14.58
C ASP A 89 14.87 14.76 13.72
N PRO A 90 15.44 15.38 12.68
CA PRO A 90 16.43 14.70 11.82
C PRO A 90 17.68 14.22 12.59
N ALA A 91 18.04 14.86 13.70
CA ALA A 91 19.19 14.47 14.51
C ALA A 91 19.03 13.08 15.17
N LEU A 92 17.83 12.58 15.27
CA LEU A 92 17.52 11.25 15.82
C LEU A 92 17.65 10.12 14.78
N TRP A 93 17.87 10.46 13.51
CA TRP A 93 17.99 9.50 12.44
C TRP A 93 19.46 9.19 12.12
N ARG A 94 19.73 7.92 11.83
CA ARG A 94 21.08 7.49 11.37
C ARG A 94 21.30 7.69 9.87
N THR A 95 20.19 7.87 9.13
CA THR A 95 20.15 8.14 7.68
C THR A 95 19.13 9.24 7.46
N ASP A 96 19.13 9.90 6.31
CA ASP A 96 18.08 10.85 5.97
C ASP A 96 16.71 10.11 5.93
N PRO A 97 15.72 10.49 6.74
CA PRO A 97 14.42 9.82 6.78
C PRO A 97 13.63 9.90 5.47
N LEU A 98 13.92 10.86 4.59
CA LEU A 98 13.24 11.07 3.32
C LEU A 98 14.03 10.54 2.12
N MET A 99 15.19 9.91 2.35
CA MET A 99 15.97 9.23 1.34
C MET A 99 16.12 7.74 1.71
N PRO A 100 15.69 6.82 0.83
CA PRO A 100 15.83 5.40 1.11
C PRO A 100 17.30 5.01 1.23
N ALA A 101 17.68 4.42 2.36
CA ALA A 101 19.03 3.92 2.58
C ALA A 101 19.00 2.39 2.69
N GLU A 102 19.76 1.73 1.80
CA GLU A 102 19.88 0.27 1.84
C GLU A 102 21.13 -0.10 2.64
N LYS A 103 20.90 -0.87 3.71
CA LYS A 103 21.99 -1.33 4.57
C LYS A 103 21.61 -2.65 5.23
N ASP A 104 22.56 -3.58 5.32
CA ASP A 104 22.42 -4.87 6.02
C ASP A 104 21.18 -5.67 5.59
N GLY A 105 20.80 -5.60 4.30
CA GLY A 105 19.63 -6.31 3.75
C GLY A 105 18.30 -5.66 4.09
N ALA A 106 18.27 -4.46 4.65
CA ALA A 106 17.08 -3.69 4.98
C ALA A 106 17.06 -2.32 4.28
N ILE A 107 15.86 -1.77 4.09
CA ILE A 107 15.63 -0.42 3.56
C ILE A 107 15.17 0.47 4.71
N TYR A 108 15.89 1.55 4.94
CA TYR A 108 15.62 2.53 5.98
C TYR A 108 15.04 3.80 5.37
N GLY A 109 14.06 4.40 6.05
CA GLY A 109 13.45 5.67 5.71
C GLY A 109 12.07 5.82 6.35
N ARG A 110 11.51 7.02 6.37
CA ARG A 110 10.18 7.26 6.92
C ARG A 110 9.13 6.53 6.09
N GLY A 111 8.32 5.68 6.76
CA GLY A 111 7.30 4.87 6.11
C GLY A 111 7.81 3.58 5.47
N ALA A 112 9.12 3.28 5.52
CA ALA A 112 9.65 2.04 4.91
C ALA A 112 8.94 0.79 5.47
N MET A 113 8.61 0.79 6.75
CA MET A 113 7.87 -0.30 7.40
C MET A 113 6.37 0.00 7.49
N ASP A 114 6.00 1.20 7.92
CA ASP A 114 4.64 1.64 8.19
C ASP A 114 4.25 2.81 7.24
N ALA A 115 3.48 2.53 6.15
CA ALA A 115 3.20 1.16 5.65
C ALA A 115 3.60 1.03 4.17
N LYS A 116 4.54 1.87 3.66
CA LYS A 116 4.98 1.83 2.25
C LYS A 116 5.54 0.47 1.84
N GLY A 117 6.19 -0.27 2.76
CA GLY A 117 6.64 -1.64 2.53
C GLY A 117 5.49 -2.61 2.29
N CYS A 118 4.46 -2.54 3.14
CA CYS A 118 3.24 -3.33 2.99
C CYS A 118 2.52 -2.97 1.68
N LEU A 119 2.32 -1.67 1.44
CA LEU A 119 1.72 -1.16 0.21
C LEU A 119 2.46 -1.66 -1.04
N THR A 120 3.78 -1.58 -1.05
CA THR A 120 4.61 -2.06 -2.15
C THR A 120 4.35 -3.53 -2.47
N SER A 121 4.28 -4.37 -1.44
CA SER A 121 4.00 -5.80 -1.60
C SER A 121 2.63 -6.03 -2.23
N LEU A 122 1.61 -5.31 -1.76
CA LEU A 122 0.25 -5.39 -2.32
C LEU A 122 0.19 -4.86 -3.77
N VAL A 123 0.86 -3.76 -4.08
CA VAL A 123 0.92 -3.20 -5.45
C VAL A 123 1.57 -4.19 -6.40
N VAL A 124 2.72 -4.77 -6.06
CA VAL A 124 3.42 -5.73 -6.92
C VAL A 124 2.61 -7.01 -7.11
N ALA A 125 1.94 -7.49 -6.07
CA ALA A 125 1.01 -8.63 -6.17
C ALA A 125 -0.18 -8.31 -7.08
N PHE A 126 -0.79 -7.13 -6.92
CA PHE A 126 -1.90 -6.67 -7.77
C PHE A 126 -1.49 -6.57 -9.24
N GLU A 127 -0.32 -6.00 -9.53
CA GLU A 127 0.23 -5.93 -10.89
C GLU A 127 0.45 -7.31 -11.51
N ALA A 128 0.86 -8.29 -10.71
CA ALA A 128 0.99 -9.67 -11.18
C ALA A 128 -0.37 -10.30 -11.49
N LEU A 129 -1.39 -10.03 -10.67
CA LEU A 129 -2.77 -10.47 -10.92
C LEU A 129 -3.38 -9.75 -12.15
N ALA A 130 -3.09 -8.48 -12.35
CA ALA A 130 -3.58 -7.70 -13.49
C ALA A 130 -3.19 -8.31 -14.85
N ARG A 131 -1.99 -8.91 -14.95
CA ARG A 131 -1.55 -9.63 -16.16
C ARG A 131 -2.37 -10.88 -16.47
N ARG A 132 -3.19 -11.34 -15.53
CA ARG A 132 -4.02 -12.54 -15.62
C ARG A 132 -5.49 -12.24 -15.32
N GLN A 133 -5.91 -10.97 -15.42
CA GLN A 133 -7.23 -10.52 -14.98
C GLN A 133 -8.39 -11.29 -15.63
N ASP A 134 -8.23 -11.73 -16.88
CA ASP A 134 -9.28 -12.47 -17.61
C ASP A 134 -9.52 -13.89 -17.06
N THR A 135 -8.59 -14.40 -16.24
CA THR A 135 -8.68 -15.74 -15.63
C THR A 135 -9.01 -15.69 -14.13
N LEU A 136 -9.21 -14.51 -13.58
CA LEU A 136 -9.53 -14.37 -12.16
C LEU A 136 -10.97 -14.84 -11.89
N PRO A 137 -11.19 -15.65 -10.84
CA PRO A 137 -12.52 -16.15 -10.49
C PRO A 137 -13.38 -15.09 -9.80
N GLY A 138 -12.84 -13.92 -9.53
CA GLY A 138 -13.48 -12.82 -8.80
C GLY A 138 -12.85 -11.48 -9.15
N LYS A 139 -13.30 -10.44 -8.45
CA LYS A 139 -12.76 -9.10 -8.52
C LYS A 139 -11.69 -8.88 -7.46
N VAL A 140 -10.61 -8.20 -7.81
CA VAL A 140 -9.60 -7.72 -6.88
C VAL A 140 -9.58 -6.19 -6.94
N ILE A 141 -9.70 -5.56 -5.80
CA ILE A 141 -9.62 -4.10 -5.66
C ILE A 141 -8.36 -3.78 -4.86
N LEU A 142 -7.46 -2.98 -5.44
CA LEU A 142 -6.36 -2.38 -4.70
C LEU A 142 -6.75 -0.98 -4.27
N MET A 143 -6.55 -0.68 -2.99
CA MET A 143 -6.74 0.63 -2.41
C MET A 143 -5.45 1.11 -1.76
N ALA A 144 -4.79 2.09 -2.38
CA ALA A 144 -3.71 2.86 -1.77
C ALA A 144 -4.32 4.13 -1.18
N VAL A 145 -4.49 4.15 0.14
CA VAL A 145 -5.30 5.18 0.82
C VAL A 145 -4.44 6.20 1.57
N GLY A 146 -4.89 7.44 1.58
CA GLY A 146 -4.31 8.50 2.38
C GLY A 146 -5.06 8.74 3.68
N GLY A 147 -4.40 9.41 4.64
CA GLY A 147 -5.00 9.81 5.90
C GLY A 147 -5.30 8.66 6.86
N GLU A 148 -4.58 7.55 6.78
CA GLU A 148 -4.67 6.47 7.76
C GLU A 148 -4.21 6.99 9.13
N GLU A 149 -3.03 7.60 9.19
CA GLU A 149 -2.41 8.21 10.36
C GLU A 149 -3.24 9.38 10.97
N ARG A 150 -4.24 9.83 10.24
CA ARG A 150 -5.21 10.86 10.66
C ARG A 150 -6.60 10.28 10.92
N GLY A 151 -6.67 8.98 11.27
CA GLY A 151 -7.89 8.30 11.66
C GLY A 151 -8.61 7.54 10.55
N GLY A 152 -7.88 7.06 9.55
CA GLY A 152 -8.41 6.16 8.51
C GLY A 152 -9.31 6.86 7.50
N LEU A 153 -9.02 8.11 7.15
CA LEU A 153 -9.87 8.96 6.29
C LEU A 153 -10.13 8.30 4.94
N GLY A 154 -9.08 7.80 4.28
CA GLY A 154 -9.18 7.22 2.95
C GLY A 154 -10.07 5.99 2.90
N THR A 155 -9.85 5.03 3.79
CA THR A 155 -10.66 3.81 3.87
C THR A 155 -12.11 4.14 4.23
N LYS A 156 -12.34 5.02 5.21
CA LYS A 156 -13.69 5.47 5.59
C LYS A 156 -14.44 6.12 4.43
N THR A 157 -13.73 6.90 3.60
CA THR A 157 -14.32 7.53 2.41
C THR A 157 -14.79 6.48 1.39
N GLU A 158 -14.00 5.44 1.13
CA GLU A 158 -14.41 4.37 0.20
C GLU A 158 -15.58 3.55 0.74
N VAL A 159 -15.58 3.24 2.03
CA VAL A 159 -16.69 2.54 2.69
C VAL A 159 -17.96 3.38 2.63
N ALA A 160 -17.90 4.69 2.89
CA ALA A 160 -19.05 5.59 2.78
C ALA A 160 -19.59 5.71 1.35
N LYS A 161 -18.74 5.50 0.33
CA LYS A 161 -19.14 5.41 -1.08
C LYS A 161 -19.73 4.05 -1.48
N GLY A 162 -19.90 3.14 -0.53
CA GLY A 162 -20.57 1.86 -0.73
C GLY A 162 -19.63 0.70 -1.11
N LEU A 163 -18.32 0.80 -0.83
CA LEU A 163 -17.41 -0.32 -1.00
C LEU A 163 -17.91 -1.54 -0.22
N LYS A 164 -18.00 -2.68 -0.90
CA LYS A 164 -18.33 -3.99 -0.33
C LYS A 164 -17.36 -5.03 -0.84
N ALA A 165 -16.97 -5.96 0.02
CA ALA A 165 -16.10 -7.08 -0.32
C ALA A 165 -16.38 -8.26 0.62
N GLU A 166 -16.12 -9.48 0.15
CA GLU A 166 -16.20 -10.69 0.94
C GLU A 166 -14.97 -10.89 1.84
N ALA A 167 -13.84 -10.30 1.45
CA ALA A 167 -12.61 -10.35 2.21
C ALA A 167 -11.74 -9.12 1.96
N ALA A 168 -10.87 -8.82 2.92
CA ALA A 168 -9.86 -7.79 2.77
C ALA A 168 -8.52 -8.26 3.35
N ILE A 169 -7.43 -7.88 2.67
CA ILE A 169 -6.07 -7.97 3.20
C ILE A 169 -5.62 -6.54 3.48
N ILE A 170 -5.35 -6.26 4.74
CA ILE A 170 -4.84 -4.96 5.18
C ILE A 170 -3.34 -5.09 5.37
N GLY A 171 -2.59 -4.32 4.59
CA GLY A 171 -1.13 -4.28 4.63
C GLY A 171 -0.64 -3.35 5.74
N GLU A 172 -0.31 -3.95 6.87
CA GLU A 172 0.23 -3.28 8.06
C GLU A 172 1.42 -4.03 8.66
N SER A 173 2.16 -3.35 9.52
CA SER A 173 3.38 -3.88 10.14
C SER A 173 3.06 -4.87 11.26
N THR A 174 2.90 -6.15 10.93
CA THR A 174 2.49 -7.20 11.87
C THR A 174 3.58 -8.26 12.13
N GLY A 175 4.80 -8.03 11.63
CA GLY A 175 5.87 -9.05 11.69
C GLY A 175 5.54 -10.31 10.91
N LEU A 176 4.78 -10.22 9.82
CA LEU A 176 4.28 -11.31 8.98
C LEU A 176 3.35 -12.29 9.73
N VAL A 177 2.79 -11.89 10.84
CA VAL A 177 1.78 -12.66 11.57
C VAL A 177 0.40 -12.16 11.15
N PRO A 178 -0.49 -13.02 10.62
CA PRO A 178 -1.86 -12.63 10.33
C PRO A 178 -2.60 -12.20 11.59
N MET A 179 -3.12 -10.97 11.59
CA MET A 179 -3.91 -10.41 12.67
C MET A 179 -5.37 -10.35 12.24
N ILE A 180 -6.25 -10.98 12.99
CA ILE A 180 -7.69 -11.06 12.68
C ILE A 180 -8.55 -10.08 13.49
N ALA A 181 -7.92 -9.34 14.40
CA ALA A 181 -8.57 -8.32 15.23
C ALA A 181 -7.54 -7.27 15.69
N HIS A 182 -8.01 -6.09 16.04
CA HIS A 182 -7.19 -5.02 16.59
C HIS A 182 -7.90 -4.33 17.77
N LYS A 183 -7.13 -3.62 18.59
CA LYS A 183 -7.67 -2.78 19.67
C LYS A 183 -8.20 -1.47 19.11
N GLY A 184 -9.26 -0.93 19.73
CA GLY A 184 -9.66 0.45 19.53
C GLY A 184 -8.75 1.41 20.31
N VAL A 185 -8.69 2.66 19.83
CA VAL A 185 -8.02 3.77 20.53
C VAL A 185 -9.05 4.85 20.83
N LEU A 186 -9.17 5.21 22.11
CA LEU A 186 -9.95 6.37 22.56
C LEU A 186 -8.95 7.43 23.03
N ARG A 187 -9.02 8.62 22.44
CA ARG A 187 -8.30 9.80 22.91
C ARG A 187 -9.31 10.71 23.61
N LEU A 188 -9.06 11.02 24.87
CA LEU A 188 -9.85 11.93 25.69
C LEU A 188 -9.23 13.32 25.61
#